data_ca857c3cf5e13ccfd967dd5b019d70ee
#
_entry.id   ca857c3cf5e13ccfd967dd5b019d70ee
#
_cell.length_a   1.000
_cell.length_b   1.000
_cell.length_c   1.000
_cell.angle_alpha   90.00
_cell.angle_beta   90.00
_cell.angle_gamma   90.00
#
_symmetry.space_group_name_H-M   'P 1'
#
loop_
_entity.id
_entity.type
_entity.pdbx_description
1 polymer ?
#
loop_
_entity_poly.entity_id
_entity_poly.type
_entity_poly.pdbx_seq_one_letter_code
_entity_poly.pdbx_strand_id
1 'polypeptide(L)'
;MSDIPQITDSHCHLDFPDFEGSLSDVIKRASDAGVTRMVTICTKLANEPTVRAISEAYAPVFYAAGTHPMSVAAEPMATYEELLTLTNHPKMVGIGETGLDYHYTAESAQAQQTSLRTHIAVSRDTGLPLIIHARDADDDMAEILTQEHANGAFPCVIHPLQSWGAQLLISGFTFPCPV
;
A
#
# COMPACT_ATOMS: atom_id res chain seq x y z
N MET A 1 -27.69 12.66 -20.06
CA MET A 1 -26.80 12.57 -18.89
C MET A 1 -25.49 12.02 -19.45
N SER A 2 -24.38 12.76 -19.36
CA SER A 2 -23.10 12.25 -19.77
C SER A 2 -22.72 11.13 -18.78
N ASP A 3 -22.53 9.91 -19.27
CA ASP A 3 -21.99 8.82 -18.45
C ASP A 3 -20.55 9.20 -18.05
N ILE A 4 -20.40 9.76 -16.85
CA ILE A 4 -19.08 9.99 -16.26
C ILE A 4 -18.54 8.59 -15.94
N PRO A 5 -17.35 8.21 -16.47
CA PRO A 5 -16.75 6.92 -16.15
C PRO A 5 -16.55 6.77 -14.64
N GLN A 6 -16.88 5.63 -14.09
CA GLN A 6 -16.56 5.33 -12.69
C GLN A 6 -15.08 5.01 -12.55
N ILE A 7 -14.41 5.69 -11.65
CA ILE A 7 -12.98 5.58 -11.40
C ILE A 7 -12.77 5.14 -9.96
N THR A 8 -11.77 4.28 -9.75
CA THR A 8 -11.23 3.98 -8.42
C THR A 8 -9.87 4.65 -8.29
N ASP A 9 -9.72 5.53 -7.29
CA ASP A 9 -8.40 6.00 -6.87
C ASP A 9 -7.79 4.94 -5.95
N SER A 10 -6.84 4.19 -6.47
CA SER A 10 -6.23 3.06 -5.75
C SER A 10 -5.10 3.47 -4.81
N HIS A 11 -4.67 4.75 -4.81
CA HIS A 11 -3.55 5.19 -3.99
C HIS A 11 -3.62 6.70 -3.71
N CYS A 12 -4.11 7.08 -2.54
CA CYS A 12 -4.13 8.46 -2.05
C CYS A 12 -3.73 8.50 -0.55
N HIS A 13 -3.46 9.70 -0.05
CA HIS A 13 -3.07 9.93 1.35
C HIS A 13 -3.99 10.96 1.98
N LEU A 14 -5.19 10.55 2.38
CA LEU A 14 -6.24 11.44 2.90
C LEU A 14 -5.97 11.91 4.34
N ASP A 15 -5.00 11.31 5.03
CA ASP A 15 -4.55 11.67 6.38
C ASP A 15 -3.49 12.79 6.40
N PHE A 16 -3.04 13.26 5.23
CA PHE A 16 -2.03 14.31 5.18
C PHE A 16 -2.60 15.66 5.62
N PRO A 17 -1.77 16.49 6.29
CA PRO A 17 -2.18 17.79 6.82
C PRO A 17 -2.79 18.73 5.77
N ASP A 18 -2.45 18.57 4.49
CA ASP A 18 -2.99 19.35 3.37
C ASP A 18 -4.53 19.25 3.26
N PHE A 19 -5.13 18.19 3.79
CA PHE A 19 -6.58 17.96 3.75
C PHE A 19 -7.28 18.32 5.06
N GLU A 20 -6.54 18.76 6.09
CA GLU A 20 -7.12 19.11 7.37
C GLU A 20 -8.21 20.21 7.21
N GLY A 21 -9.38 19.98 7.79
CA GLY A 21 -10.54 20.89 7.69
C GLY A 21 -11.25 20.93 6.34
N SER A 22 -10.71 20.27 5.29
CA SER A 22 -11.30 20.27 3.93
C SER A 22 -11.62 18.88 3.38
N LEU A 23 -11.35 17.82 4.14
CA LEU A 23 -11.45 16.43 3.68
C LEU A 23 -12.82 16.07 3.08
N SER A 24 -13.89 16.49 3.73
CA SER A 24 -15.27 16.27 3.26
C SER A 24 -15.51 16.88 1.86
N ASP A 25 -14.99 18.10 1.62
CA ASP A 25 -15.11 18.78 0.33
C ASP A 25 -14.24 18.13 -0.74
N VAL A 26 -13.05 17.62 -0.36
CA VAL A 26 -12.15 16.88 -1.27
C VAL A 26 -12.84 15.61 -1.75
N ILE A 27 -13.37 14.80 -0.83
CA ILE A 27 -14.07 13.55 -1.15
C ILE A 27 -15.32 13.83 -2.01
N LYS A 28 -16.07 14.89 -1.68
CA LYS A 28 -17.24 15.28 -2.47
C LYS A 28 -16.84 15.65 -3.90
N ARG A 29 -15.82 16.49 -4.10
CA ARG A 29 -15.34 16.86 -5.44
C ARG A 29 -14.86 15.66 -6.23
N ALA A 30 -14.14 14.73 -5.59
CA ALA A 30 -13.72 13.48 -6.20
C ALA A 30 -14.93 12.65 -6.69
N SER A 31 -15.94 12.51 -5.85
CA SER A 31 -17.19 11.80 -6.19
C SER A 31 -17.93 12.49 -7.34
N ASP A 32 -18.03 13.82 -7.32
CA ASP A 32 -18.67 14.60 -8.38
C ASP A 32 -17.92 14.46 -9.74
N ALA A 33 -16.61 14.18 -9.68
CA ALA A 33 -15.76 13.93 -10.84
C ALA A 33 -15.78 12.46 -11.32
N GLY A 34 -16.53 11.57 -10.64
CA GLY A 34 -16.65 10.16 -11.03
C GLY A 34 -15.75 9.20 -10.24
N VAL A 35 -14.99 9.67 -9.24
CA VAL A 35 -14.24 8.79 -8.33
C VAL A 35 -15.21 8.17 -7.35
N THR A 36 -15.52 6.89 -7.52
CA THR A 36 -16.53 6.18 -6.73
C THR A 36 -15.94 5.39 -5.57
N ARG A 37 -14.63 5.13 -5.60
CA ARG A 37 -13.88 4.47 -4.53
C ARG A 37 -12.50 5.10 -4.40
N MET A 38 -11.99 5.15 -3.18
CA MET A 38 -10.66 5.67 -2.85
C MET A 38 -10.00 4.72 -1.85
N VAL A 39 -8.72 4.42 -2.04
CA VAL A 39 -7.92 3.66 -1.07
C VAL A 39 -6.89 4.62 -0.48
N THR A 40 -7.11 5.02 0.77
CA THR A 40 -6.12 5.83 1.49
C THR A 40 -5.05 4.94 2.10
N ILE A 41 -3.80 5.34 1.94
CA ILE A 41 -2.64 4.51 2.24
C ILE A 41 -1.97 4.99 3.52
N CYS A 42 -1.88 4.10 4.51
CA CYS A 42 -1.12 4.34 5.73
C CYS A 42 0.38 4.16 5.46
N THR A 43 1.18 5.16 5.79
CA THR A 43 2.64 5.13 5.64
C THR A 43 3.38 4.85 6.95
N LYS A 44 2.67 4.90 8.08
CA LYS A 44 3.18 4.63 9.44
C LYS A 44 2.10 3.94 10.25
N LEU A 45 2.40 2.80 10.86
CA LEU A 45 1.39 2.10 11.67
C LEU A 45 0.90 2.92 12.86
N ALA A 46 1.70 3.84 13.37
CA ALA A 46 1.25 4.81 14.39
C ALA A 46 0.07 5.67 13.90
N ASN A 47 -0.08 5.90 12.59
CA ASN A 47 -1.17 6.67 11.99
C ASN A 47 -2.37 5.80 11.55
N GLU A 48 -2.29 4.48 11.65
CA GLU A 48 -3.37 3.57 11.21
C GLU A 48 -4.72 3.94 11.83
N PRO A 49 -4.84 4.28 13.12
CA PRO A 49 -6.12 4.65 13.70
C PRO A 49 -6.77 5.87 13.03
N THR A 50 -5.96 6.83 12.56
CA THR A 50 -6.45 8.01 11.84
C THR A 50 -6.94 7.64 10.45
N VAL A 51 -6.15 6.86 9.71
CA VAL A 51 -6.50 6.39 8.36
C VAL A 51 -7.76 5.53 8.39
N ARG A 52 -7.86 4.63 9.36
CA ARG A 52 -9.05 3.82 9.60
C ARG A 52 -10.28 4.68 9.88
N ALA A 53 -10.18 5.65 10.79
CA ALA A 53 -11.28 6.55 11.13
C ALA A 53 -11.78 7.32 9.90
N ILE A 54 -10.90 7.76 9.00
CA ILE A 54 -11.28 8.37 7.73
C ILE A 54 -12.09 7.37 6.90
N SER A 55 -11.64 6.14 6.78
CA SER A 55 -12.37 5.12 6.01
C SER A 55 -13.76 4.81 6.60
N GLU A 56 -13.87 4.79 7.92
CA GLU A 56 -15.14 4.58 8.63
C GLU A 56 -16.11 5.75 8.43
N ALA A 57 -15.60 6.98 8.42
CA ALA A 57 -16.41 8.20 8.27
C ALA A 57 -16.97 8.38 6.84
N TYR A 58 -16.30 7.87 5.83
CA TYR A 58 -16.66 8.08 4.43
C TYR A 58 -16.91 6.76 3.69
N ALA A 59 -18.14 6.55 3.23
CA ALA A 59 -18.55 5.30 2.57
C ALA A 59 -17.66 4.88 1.38
N PRO A 60 -17.25 5.78 0.47
CA PRO A 60 -16.42 5.42 -0.68
C PRO A 60 -14.93 5.20 -0.33
N VAL A 61 -14.52 5.45 0.91
CA VAL A 61 -13.11 5.35 1.32
C VAL A 61 -12.84 3.99 1.95
N PHE A 62 -11.81 3.32 1.45
CA PHE A 62 -11.16 2.12 1.98
C PHE A 62 -9.73 2.47 2.38
N TYR A 63 -9.00 1.56 3.01
CA TYR A 63 -7.62 1.82 3.38
C TYR A 63 -6.71 0.61 3.26
N ALA A 64 -5.42 0.88 3.19
CA ALA A 64 -4.37 -0.10 3.35
C ALA A 64 -3.48 0.32 4.53
N ALA A 65 -2.88 -0.65 5.22
CA ALA A 65 -2.02 -0.38 6.36
C ALA A 65 -0.69 -1.14 6.28
N GLY A 66 0.39 -0.43 6.57
CA GLY A 66 1.75 -0.94 6.58
C GLY A 66 2.75 0.12 7.03
N THR A 67 4.04 -0.20 6.94
CA THR A 67 5.13 0.71 7.25
C THR A 67 5.92 1.01 5.99
N HIS A 68 5.82 2.25 5.52
CA HIS A 68 6.59 2.75 4.38
C HIS A 68 8.10 2.63 4.62
N PRO A 69 8.92 2.26 3.63
CA PRO A 69 10.37 2.06 3.82
C PRO A 69 11.08 3.24 4.47
N MET A 70 10.72 4.47 4.13
CA MET A 70 11.29 5.67 4.77
C MET A 70 10.94 5.82 6.26
N SER A 71 9.94 5.11 6.76
CA SER A 71 9.50 5.16 8.15
C SER A 71 10.05 4.02 9.01
N VAL A 72 10.60 2.98 8.38
CA VAL A 72 11.03 1.75 9.08
C VAL A 72 12.08 2.00 10.17
N ALA A 73 13.02 2.93 9.94
CA ALA A 73 14.04 3.26 10.92
C ALA A 73 13.54 4.11 12.11
N ALA A 74 12.40 4.78 11.92
CA ALA A 74 11.84 5.71 12.91
C ALA A 74 10.68 5.11 13.73
N GLU A 75 10.13 3.99 13.28
CA GLU A 75 9.01 3.29 13.92
C GLU A 75 9.45 1.94 14.52
N PRO A 76 8.75 1.40 15.52
CA PRO A 76 8.91 0.01 15.90
C PRO A 76 8.68 -0.90 14.70
N MET A 77 9.49 -1.96 14.55
CA MET A 77 9.30 -2.94 13.49
C MET A 77 7.93 -3.60 13.63
N ALA A 78 7.10 -3.50 12.60
CA ALA A 78 5.79 -4.14 12.55
C ALA A 78 5.94 -5.67 12.69
N THR A 79 5.19 -6.26 13.59
CA THR A 79 5.13 -7.72 13.73
C THR A 79 4.08 -8.30 12.80
N TYR A 80 4.23 -9.59 12.49
CA TYR A 80 3.24 -10.34 11.71
C TYR A 80 1.85 -10.30 12.37
N GLU A 81 1.78 -10.48 13.68
CA GLU A 81 0.54 -10.53 14.46
C GLU A 81 -0.18 -9.17 14.49
N GLU A 82 0.57 -8.08 14.59
CA GLU A 82 0.00 -6.73 14.52
C GLU A 82 -0.65 -6.50 13.17
N LEU A 83 0.09 -6.72 12.08
CA LEU A 83 -0.45 -6.57 10.72
C LEU A 83 -1.64 -7.49 10.46
N LEU A 84 -1.56 -8.77 10.86
CA LEU A 84 -2.65 -9.73 10.72
C LEU A 84 -3.91 -9.27 11.46
N THR A 85 -3.75 -8.69 12.64
CA THR A 85 -4.89 -8.19 13.43
C THR A 85 -5.63 -7.06 12.70
N LEU A 86 -4.91 -6.16 12.03
CA LEU A 86 -5.51 -5.06 11.27
C LEU A 86 -6.38 -5.56 10.10
N THR A 87 -6.02 -6.69 9.49
CA THR A 87 -6.76 -7.25 8.34
C THR A 87 -8.19 -7.71 8.67
N ASN A 88 -8.54 -7.81 9.93
CA ASN A 88 -9.91 -8.12 10.35
C ASN A 88 -10.89 -6.95 10.10
N HIS A 89 -10.39 -5.75 9.80
CA HIS A 89 -11.25 -4.61 9.55
C HIS A 89 -11.84 -4.64 8.13
N PRO A 90 -13.18 -4.54 7.95
CA PRO A 90 -13.83 -4.79 6.66
C PRO A 90 -13.50 -3.76 5.57
N LYS A 91 -12.95 -2.61 5.94
CA LYS A 91 -12.51 -1.59 4.97
C LYS A 91 -11.01 -1.60 4.71
N MET A 92 -10.25 -2.48 5.36
CA MET A 92 -8.85 -2.72 5.02
C MET A 92 -8.78 -3.62 3.79
N VAL A 93 -8.26 -3.10 2.70
CA VAL A 93 -8.25 -3.77 1.39
C VAL A 93 -6.85 -4.07 0.86
N GLY A 94 -5.81 -3.77 1.62
CA GLY A 94 -4.43 -4.02 1.22
C GLY A 94 -3.45 -3.96 2.40
N ILE A 95 -2.30 -4.59 2.20
CA ILE A 95 -1.17 -4.60 3.14
C ILE A 95 -0.12 -3.65 2.58
N GLY A 96 0.18 -2.58 3.28
CA GLY A 96 1.14 -1.55 2.83
C GLY A 96 0.62 -0.12 3.11
N GLU A 97 1.39 0.88 2.73
CA GLU A 97 2.54 0.81 1.84
C GLU A 97 3.77 0.23 2.55
N THR A 98 4.48 -0.65 1.86
CA THR A 98 5.74 -1.24 2.31
C THR A 98 6.70 -1.33 1.12
N GLY A 99 7.94 -1.71 1.32
CA GLY A 99 8.87 -1.87 0.20
C GLY A 99 10.28 -1.41 0.51
N LEU A 100 10.97 -0.89 -0.52
CA LEU A 100 12.37 -0.48 -0.45
C LEU A 100 12.54 0.93 -1.03
N ASP A 101 13.27 1.79 -0.30
CA ASP A 101 13.71 3.11 -0.75
C ASP A 101 15.19 3.29 -0.44
N TYR A 102 16.04 3.08 -1.43
CA TYR A 102 17.48 3.29 -1.30
C TYR A 102 17.92 4.68 -1.76
N HIS A 103 16.99 5.45 -2.28
CA HIS A 103 17.26 6.84 -2.65
C HIS A 103 17.39 7.73 -1.43
N TYR A 104 16.46 7.62 -0.49
CA TYR A 104 16.40 8.50 0.69
C TYR A 104 16.92 7.84 1.97
N THR A 105 16.82 6.52 2.09
CA THR A 105 17.04 5.80 3.36
C THR A 105 17.83 4.49 3.16
N ALA A 106 18.86 4.50 2.31
CA ALA A 106 19.70 3.33 2.02
C ALA A 106 20.38 2.75 3.26
N GLU A 107 20.66 3.57 4.27
CA GLU A 107 21.26 3.15 5.54
C GLU A 107 20.37 2.19 6.34
N SER A 108 19.08 2.18 6.08
CA SER A 108 18.11 1.26 6.71
C SER A 108 17.73 0.06 5.83
N ALA A 109 18.45 -0.21 4.75
CA ALA A 109 18.12 -1.24 3.76
C ALA A 109 17.77 -2.59 4.38
N GLN A 110 18.58 -3.10 5.33
CA GLN A 110 18.31 -4.38 5.99
C GLN A 110 17.00 -4.38 6.79
N ALA A 111 16.68 -3.28 7.44
CA ALA A 111 15.42 -3.14 8.19
C ALA A 111 14.22 -3.08 7.22
N GLN A 112 14.35 -2.37 6.09
CA GLN A 112 13.34 -2.29 5.05
C GLN A 112 13.05 -3.68 4.45
N GLN A 113 14.10 -4.45 4.11
CA GLN A 113 13.97 -5.81 3.60
C GLN A 113 13.26 -6.73 4.60
N THR A 114 13.59 -6.63 5.88
CA THR A 114 12.94 -7.40 6.95
C THR A 114 11.45 -7.03 7.06
N SER A 115 11.14 -5.73 7.07
CA SER A 115 9.77 -5.22 7.09
C SER A 115 8.98 -5.72 5.88
N LEU A 116 9.53 -5.58 4.67
CA LEU A 116 8.89 -6.05 3.43
C LEU A 116 8.52 -7.54 3.52
N ARG A 117 9.42 -8.40 3.98
CA ARG A 117 9.15 -9.84 4.12
C ARG A 117 8.03 -10.13 5.12
N THR A 118 7.94 -9.38 6.22
CA THR A 118 6.84 -9.50 7.19
C THR A 118 5.49 -9.15 6.54
N HIS A 119 5.43 -8.05 5.77
CA HIS A 119 4.21 -7.65 5.05
C HIS A 119 3.83 -8.67 3.97
N ILE A 120 4.80 -9.22 3.24
CA ILE A 120 4.58 -10.28 2.24
C ILE A 120 3.96 -11.52 2.91
N ALA A 121 4.45 -11.94 4.07
CA ALA A 121 3.91 -13.08 4.79
C ALA A 121 2.43 -12.89 5.12
N VAL A 122 2.04 -11.71 5.64
CA VAL A 122 0.64 -11.39 5.94
C VAL A 122 -0.21 -11.33 4.67
N SER A 123 0.30 -10.71 3.59
CA SER A 123 -0.40 -10.67 2.30
C SER A 123 -0.67 -12.08 1.76
N ARG A 124 0.31 -12.98 1.84
CA ARG A 124 0.19 -14.38 1.42
C ARG A 124 -0.91 -15.11 2.20
N ASP A 125 -0.93 -14.96 3.51
CA ASP A 125 -1.83 -15.72 4.37
C ASP A 125 -3.26 -15.20 4.35
N THR A 126 -3.44 -13.89 4.09
CA THR A 126 -4.77 -13.24 4.03
C THR A 126 -5.35 -13.14 2.62
N GLY A 127 -4.50 -13.22 1.58
CA GLY A 127 -4.89 -12.93 0.21
C GLY A 127 -5.14 -11.46 -0.09
N LEU A 128 -4.90 -10.55 0.86
CA LEU A 128 -4.97 -9.11 0.61
C LEU A 128 -3.77 -8.65 -0.22
N PRO A 129 -3.97 -7.76 -1.22
CA PRO A 129 -2.87 -7.30 -2.07
C PRO A 129 -1.82 -6.52 -1.27
N LEU A 130 -0.56 -6.81 -1.59
CA LEU A 130 0.58 -6.04 -1.11
C LEU A 130 0.73 -4.76 -1.93
N ILE A 131 0.84 -3.60 -1.26
CA ILE A 131 1.06 -2.30 -1.91
C ILE A 131 2.52 -1.94 -1.72
N ILE A 132 3.27 -1.91 -2.84
CA ILE A 132 4.72 -1.84 -2.86
C ILE A 132 5.20 -0.47 -3.32
N HIS A 133 6.02 0.18 -2.48
CA HIS A 133 6.90 1.28 -2.84
C HIS A 133 8.26 0.73 -3.27
N ALA A 134 8.80 1.23 -4.38
CA ALA A 134 10.14 0.87 -4.84
C ALA A 134 10.86 2.08 -5.44
N ARG A 135 12.04 2.38 -4.91
CA ARG A 135 12.88 3.46 -5.42
C ARG A 135 14.37 3.15 -5.23
N ASP A 136 15.10 3.14 -6.36
CA ASP A 136 16.54 2.85 -6.44
C ASP A 136 16.94 1.53 -5.72
N ALA A 137 16.06 0.51 -5.77
CA ALA A 137 16.20 -0.76 -5.05
C ALA A 137 15.79 -1.97 -5.91
N ASP A 138 15.95 -1.86 -7.21
CA ASP A 138 15.39 -2.76 -8.21
C ASP A 138 15.84 -4.21 -8.03
N ASP A 139 17.14 -4.44 -7.89
CA ASP A 139 17.72 -5.78 -7.82
C ASP A 139 17.25 -6.51 -6.55
N ASP A 140 17.36 -5.87 -5.39
CA ASP A 140 16.94 -6.44 -4.11
C ASP A 140 15.43 -6.69 -4.06
N MET A 141 14.64 -5.78 -4.63
CA MET A 141 13.19 -5.97 -4.73
C MET A 141 12.86 -7.19 -5.59
N ALA A 142 13.44 -7.31 -6.78
CA ALA A 142 13.21 -8.44 -7.67
C ALA A 142 13.64 -9.76 -7.01
N GLU A 143 14.78 -9.76 -6.32
CA GLU A 143 15.28 -10.93 -5.60
C GLU A 143 14.31 -11.34 -4.47
N ILE A 144 13.90 -10.39 -3.61
CA ILE A 144 12.99 -10.66 -2.48
C ILE A 144 11.65 -11.18 -2.98
N LEU A 145 11.04 -10.50 -3.95
CA LEU A 145 9.74 -10.94 -4.49
C LEU A 145 9.82 -12.33 -5.11
N THR A 146 10.92 -12.65 -5.82
CA THR A 146 11.13 -13.97 -6.41
C THR A 146 11.29 -15.05 -5.32
N GLN A 147 12.11 -14.80 -4.30
CA GLN A 147 12.30 -15.72 -3.18
C GLN A 147 11.00 -15.97 -2.43
N GLU A 148 10.24 -14.91 -2.13
CA GLU A 148 9.00 -15.02 -1.38
C GLU A 148 7.87 -15.65 -2.21
N HIS A 149 7.83 -15.42 -3.52
CA HIS A 149 6.86 -16.08 -4.40
C HIS A 149 7.10 -17.60 -4.48
N ALA A 150 8.34 -18.06 -4.36
CA ALA A 150 8.65 -19.49 -4.27
C ALA A 150 8.05 -20.16 -3.01
N ASN A 151 7.80 -19.38 -1.95
CA ASN A 151 7.15 -19.82 -0.72
C ASN A 151 5.61 -19.80 -0.77
N GLY A 152 5.03 -19.29 -1.85
CA GLY A 152 3.59 -19.17 -2.09
C GLY A 152 3.24 -17.85 -2.78
N ALA A 153 2.27 -17.91 -3.68
CA ALA A 153 1.80 -16.72 -4.40
C ALA A 153 1.11 -15.72 -3.47
N PHE A 154 1.27 -14.45 -3.76
CA PHE A 154 0.56 -13.34 -3.12
C PHE A 154 0.22 -12.28 -4.16
N PRO A 155 -0.94 -11.61 -4.04
CA PRO A 155 -1.29 -10.51 -4.93
C PRO A 155 -0.47 -9.26 -4.57
N CYS A 156 -0.02 -8.50 -5.57
CA CYS A 156 0.67 -7.24 -5.30
C CYS A 156 0.31 -6.16 -6.31
N VAL A 157 0.35 -4.92 -5.84
CA VAL A 157 0.27 -3.70 -6.66
C VAL A 157 1.56 -2.93 -6.41
N ILE A 158 2.32 -2.66 -7.46
CA ILE A 158 3.57 -1.92 -7.36
C ILE A 158 3.32 -0.50 -7.83
N HIS A 159 3.73 0.46 -7.03
CA HIS A 159 3.78 1.87 -7.36
C HIS A 159 5.22 2.26 -7.77
N PRO A 160 5.64 2.04 -9.02
CA PRO A 160 7.00 2.29 -9.43
C PRO A 160 7.19 3.77 -9.76
N LEU A 161 8.23 4.35 -9.22
CA LEU A 161 8.69 5.66 -9.67
C LEU A 161 9.55 5.59 -10.94
N GLN A 162 10.02 4.40 -11.35
CA GLN A 162 10.79 4.16 -12.59
C GLN A 162 10.69 2.70 -13.09
N SER A 163 10.86 2.50 -14.35
CA SER A 163 11.08 1.36 -15.29
C SER A 163 10.89 -0.14 -14.91
N TRP A 164 10.25 -0.50 -13.84
CA TRP A 164 10.15 -1.87 -13.28
C TRP A 164 9.25 -2.86 -14.02
N GLY A 165 8.27 -2.37 -14.78
CA GLY A 165 7.21 -3.21 -15.34
C GLY A 165 7.68 -4.41 -16.17
N ALA A 166 8.88 -4.32 -16.77
CA ALA A 166 9.40 -5.36 -17.66
C ALA A 166 10.02 -6.56 -16.90
N GLN A 167 10.73 -6.32 -15.79
CA GLN A 167 11.42 -7.40 -15.07
C GLN A 167 10.46 -8.28 -14.25
N LEU A 168 9.44 -7.68 -13.64
CA LEU A 168 8.44 -8.43 -12.86
C LEU A 168 7.47 -9.21 -13.76
N LEU A 169 7.13 -8.71 -14.94
CA LEU A 169 6.36 -9.47 -15.94
C LEU A 169 7.11 -10.72 -16.44
N ILE A 170 8.43 -10.65 -16.52
CA ILE A 170 9.29 -11.80 -16.89
C ILE A 170 9.31 -12.85 -15.77
N SER A 171 9.12 -12.46 -14.53
CA SER A 171 9.11 -13.35 -13.36
C SER A 171 7.79 -14.03 -13.08
N GLY A 172 6.77 -13.85 -13.92
CA GLY A 172 5.46 -14.51 -13.79
C GLY A 172 4.51 -13.87 -12.78
N PHE A 173 4.81 -12.66 -12.28
CA PHE A 173 3.88 -11.89 -11.47
C PHE A 173 2.75 -11.36 -12.33
N THR A 174 1.54 -11.78 -12.04
CA THR A 174 0.33 -11.19 -12.63
C THR A 174 -0.10 -10.04 -11.74
N PHE A 175 -0.17 -8.84 -12.32
CA PHE A 175 -0.81 -7.71 -11.67
C PHE A 175 -2.32 -7.86 -11.84
N PRO A 176 -3.10 -8.13 -10.77
CA PRO A 176 -4.53 -8.00 -10.89
C PRO A 176 -4.82 -6.50 -11.11
N CYS A 177 -5.22 -6.15 -12.34
CA CYS A 177 -5.86 -4.87 -12.55
C CYS A 177 -7.18 -4.93 -11.76
N PRO A 178 -7.41 -4.12 -10.74
CA PRO A 178 -8.72 -4.08 -10.12
C PRO A 178 -9.69 -3.51 -11.14
N VAL A 179 -10.60 -4.35 -11.63
CA VAL A 179 -11.72 -3.98 -12.50
C VAL A 179 -12.83 -3.35 -11.65
#